data_738d5f1e71611ac7695f5e9fc1206a79
#
_entry.id   738d5f1e71611ac7695f5e9fc1206a79
#
_cell.length_a   1.000
_cell.length_b   1.000
_cell.length_c   1.000
_cell.angle_alpha   90.00
_cell.angle_beta   90.00
_cell.angle_gamma   90.00
#
_symmetry.space_group_name_H-M   'P 1'
#
loop_
_entity.id
_entity.type
_entity.pdbx_description
1 polymer ?
#
loop_
_entity_poly.entity_id
_entity_poly.type
_entity_poly.pdbx_seq_one_letter_code
_entity_poly.pdbx_strand_id
1 'polypeptide(L)'
;MGTSRSQSAGAGTRSAGLAAGGTTGSVTAATEEYNSSFNTITQAAWSSGGTLPFGNQDVGGFGTSTAGVGCGGYTYPPGLTRNETVNYDGSSWTASGNMGSAKYSVNGAGTQTAGIGAAGPGPKNTETEEYDGSSWTTGGTINVARNQKRGIAGTQTATILYGGSPSSASTETYNGTSWTSVSPLNTGRTQGASGGTQTAALYSFGNTGPYLTTTEEWDGSSWTSATSGNIPKDSVSGAGIQTLAIATGGFSPVGQPAMAATEEYNGTGWTTVAATANALGNRGPAGVGSSIASSAMVFGGSPTPYSNATEEFTGGTSVTTASTLTTS
;
A
#
# COMPACT_ATOMS: atom_id res chain seq x y z
N MET A 1 -38.59 13.50 19.76
CA MET A 1 -40.03 13.21 19.60
C MET A 1 -40.54 14.07 18.45
N GLY A 2 -41.27 13.45 17.51
CA GLY A 2 -41.87 14.15 16.40
C GLY A 2 -43.08 15.00 16.82
N THR A 3 -43.74 14.59 17.90
CA THR A 3 -44.89 15.30 18.47
C THR A 3 -44.61 15.69 19.91
N SER A 4 -44.76 16.97 20.27
CA SER A 4 -44.65 17.45 21.65
C SER A 4 -45.82 16.94 22.47
N ARG A 5 -45.59 16.26 23.56
CA ARG A 5 -46.58 15.69 24.45
C ARG A 5 -46.16 15.72 25.90
N SER A 6 -47.07 15.76 26.84
CA SER A 6 -46.84 15.64 28.26
C SER A 6 -47.40 14.35 28.81
N GLN A 7 -46.89 13.87 29.96
CA GLN A 7 -47.36 12.64 30.65
C GLN A 7 -47.28 11.36 29.80
N SER A 8 -46.31 11.28 28.89
CA SER A 8 -46.03 10.08 28.16
C SER A 8 -45.24 9.07 28.98
N ALA A 9 -45.49 7.77 28.75
CA ALA A 9 -44.60 6.71 29.27
C ALA A 9 -43.44 6.50 28.31
N GLY A 10 -42.25 6.21 28.86
CA GLY A 10 -41.05 5.90 28.06
C GLY A 10 -40.34 4.66 28.59
N ALA A 11 -39.79 3.88 27.68
CA ALA A 11 -38.96 2.73 27.97
C ALA A 11 -37.85 2.64 26.92
N GLY A 12 -36.80 1.91 27.21
CA GLY A 12 -35.73 1.65 26.27
C GLY A 12 -34.36 1.96 26.80
N THR A 13 -33.38 1.89 25.90
CA THR A 13 -31.97 2.17 26.14
C THR A 13 -31.55 3.48 25.45
N ARG A 14 -30.31 3.92 25.65
CA ARG A 14 -29.77 5.10 24.96
C ARG A 14 -29.80 4.96 23.40
N SER A 15 -29.81 3.73 22.90
CA SER A 15 -29.76 3.41 21.48
C SER A 15 -31.12 3.08 20.87
N ALA A 16 -32.10 2.69 21.70
CA ALA A 16 -33.45 2.38 21.28
C ALA A 16 -34.43 2.78 22.35
N GLY A 17 -35.24 3.78 22.09
CA GLY A 17 -36.21 4.34 23.03
C GLY A 17 -37.64 4.27 22.46
N LEU A 18 -38.59 4.05 23.34
CA LEU A 18 -40.03 4.07 23.07
C LEU A 18 -40.68 5.16 23.89
N ALA A 19 -41.50 5.96 23.28
CA ALA A 19 -42.42 6.87 23.99
C ALA A 19 -43.86 6.56 23.56
N ALA A 20 -44.71 6.33 24.52
CA ALA A 20 -46.12 5.95 24.24
C ALA A 20 -47.09 6.80 25.01
N GLY A 21 -48.24 7.10 24.38
CA GLY A 21 -49.34 7.85 24.97
C GLY A 21 -49.01 9.31 25.31
N GLY A 22 -49.71 9.89 26.26
CA GLY A 22 -49.59 11.25 26.73
C GLY A 22 -50.64 12.20 26.20
N THR A 23 -50.46 13.51 26.43
CA THR A 23 -51.42 14.53 26.00
C THR A 23 -50.74 15.60 25.12
N THR A 24 -51.42 15.97 24.03
CA THR A 24 -51.06 17.06 23.11
C THR A 24 -52.13 18.16 23.10
N GLY A 25 -52.90 18.30 24.21
CA GLY A 25 -54.14 19.02 24.31
C GLY A 25 -55.34 18.08 24.44
N SER A 26 -55.23 16.85 23.95
CA SER A 26 -56.14 15.73 24.19
C SER A 26 -55.33 14.43 24.38
N VAL A 27 -55.94 13.43 25.00
CA VAL A 27 -55.28 12.11 25.22
C VAL A 27 -54.93 11.47 23.86
N THR A 28 -53.73 10.97 23.72
CA THR A 28 -53.27 10.26 22.51
C THR A 28 -52.77 8.86 22.87
N ALA A 29 -53.06 7.91 22.00
CA ALA A 29 -52.51 6.55 22.06
C ALA A 29 -51.30 6.36 21.15
N ALA A 30 -50.85 7.41 20.47
CA ALA A 30 -49.72 7.33 19.51
C ALA A 30 -48.42 6.91 20.21
N THR A 31 -47.65 6.10 19.51
CA THR A 31 -46.37 5.57 19.93
C THR A 31 -45.27 6.13 19.00
N GLU A 32 -44.14 6.51 19.57
CA GLU A 32 -42.96 6.89 18.80
C GLU A 32 -41.78 6.03 19.22
N GLU A 33 -41.11 5.44 18.25
CA GLU A 33 -39.90 4.64 18.44
C GLU A 33 -38.70 5.43 17.94
N TYR A 34 -37.69 5.52 18.80
CA TYR A 34 -36.40 6.15 18.49
C TYR A 34 -35.28 5.12 18.45
N ASN A 35 -34.65 5.00 17.28
CA ASN A 35 -33.45 4.22 17.10
C ASN A 35 -32.27 5.17 16.75
N SER A 36 -31.28 5.27 17.62
CA SER A 36 -30.11 6.09 17.33
C SER A 36 -29.16 5.36 16.38
N SER A 37 -28.59 6.12 15.44
CA SER A 37 -27.49 5.61 14.64
C SER A 37 -26.20 5.54 15.47
N PHE A 38 -25.45 4.49 15.29
CA PHE A 38 -24.09 4.36 15.76
C PHE A 38 -23.13 4.38 14.58
N ASN A 39 -22.10 5.22 14.68
CA ASN A 39 -20.93 5.05 13.85
C ASN A 39 -20.01 4.08 14.55
N THR A 40 -19.91 2.87 14.04
CA THR A 40 -18.85 1.94 14.42
C THR A 40 -17.63 2.28 13.59
N ILE A 41 -16.62 2.83 14.23
CA ILE A 41 -15.32 3.09 13.61
C ILE A 41 -14.39 1.95 14.00
N THR A 42 -14.00 1.14 13.02
CA THR A 42 -12.90 0.19 13.18
C THR A 42 -11.62 0.90 12.75
N GLN A 43 -10.67 1.00 13.66
CA GLN A 43 -9.38 1.63 13.37
C GLN A 43 -8.57 0.78 12.39
N ALA A 44 -7.78 1.42 11.53
CA ALA A 44 -6.78 0.74 10.72
C ALA A 44 -5.78 0.01 11.64
N ALA A 45 -5.36 -1.19 11.24
CA ALA A 45 -4.49 -2.04 12.07
C ALA A 45 -3.50 -2.84 11.22
N TRP A 46 -2.36 -3.18 11.82
CA TRP A 46 -1.42 -4.16 11.32
C TRP A 46 -1.51 -5.44 12.14
N SER A 47 -1.43 -6.59 11.47
CA SER A 47 -1.36 -7.92 12.06
C SER A 47 -0.18 -8.70 11.51
N SER A 48 0.36 -9.64 12.28
CA SER A 48 1.43 -10.52 11.81
C SER A 48 0.87 -11.54 10.83
N GLY A 49 1.53 -11.68 9.67
CA GLY A 49 1.30 -12.76 8.71
C GLY A 49 2.32 -13.88 8.82
N GLY A 50 2.29 -14.83 7.87
CA GLY A 50 3.23 -15.95 7.80
C GLY A 50 4.68 -15.49 7.61
N THR A 51 5.61 -16.19 8.25
CA THR A 51 7.04 -15.86 8.23
C THR A 51 7.69 -16.25 6.91
N LEU A 52 8.45 -15.32 6.29
CA LEU A 52 9.31 -15.64 5.14
C LEU A 52 10.30 -16.75 5.48
N PRO A 53 10.67 -17.62 4.52
CA PRO A 53 11.63 -18.69 4.74
C PRO A 53 13.04 -18.22 5.15
N PHE A 54 13.37 -16.96 4.89
CA PHE A 54 14.68 -16.36 5.19
C PHE A 54 14.54 -14.86 5.46
N GLY A 55 15.42 -14.32 6.32
CA GLY A 55 15.56 -12.88 6.52
C GLY A 55 16.16 -12.21 5.28
N ASN A 56 15.51 -11.15 4.80
CA ASN A 56 15.82 -10.54 3.52
C ASN A 56 15.47 -9.05 3.51
N GLN A 57 16.25 -8.25 2.78
CA GLN A 57 15.90 -6.86 2.48
C GLN A 57 15.91 -6.62 0.97
N ASP A 58 15.41 -5.46 0.54
CA ASP A 58 15.35 -5.07 -0.88
C ASP A 58 14.66 -6.13 -1.77
N VAL A 59 13.69 -6.81 -1.18
CA VAL A 59 12.86 -7.83 -1.83
C VAL A 59 11.91 -7.13 -2.80
N GLY A 60 11.74 -7.70 -3.98
CA GLY A 60 10.64 -7.34 -4.88
C GLY A 60 9.31 -7.89 -4.34
N GLY A 61 8.23 -7.14 -4.48
CA GLY A 61 6.92 -7.60 -4.05
C GLY A 61 5.81 -7.10 -4.96
N PHE A 62 4.76 -7.93 -5.12
CA PHE A 62 3.54 -7.61 -5.85
C PHE A 62 2.41 -8.57 -5.47
N GLY A 63 1.21 -8.37 -6.03
CA GLY A 63 0.01 -9.15 -5.68
C GLY A 63 -0.80 -8.49 -4.56
N THR A 64 -1.47 -9.30 -3.75
CA THR A 64 -2.34 -8.86 -2.64
C THR A 64 -1.91 -9.44 -1.31
N SER A 65 -2.52 -9.01 -0.20
CA SER A 65 -2.28 -9.60 1.13
C SER A 65 -2.73 -11.06 1.26
N THR A 66 -3.55 -11.57 0.34
CA THR A 66 -4.01 -12.98 0.32
C THR A 66 -3.47 -13.76 -0.88
N ALA A 67 -2.76 -13.12 -1.79
CA ALA A 67 -2.13 -13.72 -2.96
C ALA A 67 -0.91 -12.86 -3.37
N GLY A 68 0.12 -12.87 -2.53
CA GLY A 68 1.32 -12.07 -2.67
C GLY A 68 2.49 -12.84 -3.28
N VAL A 69 3.45 -12.12 -3.84
CA VAL A 69 4.73 -12.65 -4.34
C VAL A 69 5.87 -11.88 -3.72
N GLY A 70 6.87 -12.59 -3.22
CA GLY A 70 8.18 -12.05 -2.87
C GLY A 70 9.26 -12.62 -3.78
N CYS A 71 10.12 -11.78 -4.36
CA CYS A 71 11.15 -12.26 -5.29
C CYS A 71 12.49 -11.53 -5.13
N GLY A 72 13.59 -12.24 -5.34
CA GLY A 72 14.92 -11.70 -5.21
C GLY A 72 15.26 -11.19 -3.81
N GLY A 73 16.06 -10.12 -3.73
CA GLY A 73 16.44 -9.49 -2.47
C GLY A 73 17.86 -9.82 -2.03
N TYR A 74 18.23 -9.38 -0.83
CA TYR A 74 19.57 -9.52 -0.28
C TYR A 74 19.53 -10.03 1.15
N THR A 75 20.26 -11.09 1.45
CA THR A 75 20.36 -11.72 2.78
C THR A 75 21.73 -11.44 3.41
N TYR A 76 21.75 -11.10 4.71
CA TYR A 76 23.00 -10.91 5.44
C TYR A 76 22.86 -11.40 6.89
N PRO A 77 23.88 -12.09 7.47
CA PRO A 77 24.92 -12.82 6.77
C PRO A 77 24.37 -14.03 6.00
N PRO A 78 25.01 -14.55 4.93
CA PRO A 78 26.41 -14.33 4.52
C PRO A 78 26.63 -13.23 3.46
N GLY A 79 25.63 -12.49 3.02
CA GLY A 79 25.79 -11.50 1.95
C GLY A 79 25.46 -12.07 0.57
N LEU A 80 24.26 -12.62 0.40
CA LEU A 80 23.82 -13.26 -0.83
C LEU A 80 22.72 -12.44 -1.51
N THR A 81 22.93 -12.16 -2.80
CA THR A 81 21.88 -11.73 -3.70
C THR A 81 21.05 -12.95 -4.12
N ARG A 82 19.73 -12.81 -4.06
CA ARG A 82 18.81 -13.92 -4.26
C ARG A 82 18.12 -13.87 -5.62
N ASN A 83 17.67 -15.03 -6.10
CA ASN A 83 16.77 -15.18 -7.24
C ASN A 83 15.52 -15.99 -6.88
N GLU A 84 15.39 -16.41 -5.62
CA GLU A 84 14.25 -17.17 -5.17
C GLU A 84 12.97 -16.34 -5.25
N THR A 85 11.88 -17.02 -5.55
CA THR A 85 10.51 -16.51 -5.51
C THR A 85 9.70 -17.31 -4.52
N VAL A 86 8.89 -16.62 -3.74
CA VAL A 86 7.94 -17.20 -2.79
C VAL A 86 6.55 -16.61 -3.00
N ASN A 87 5.54 -17.48 -2.97
CA ASN A 87 4.13 -17.12 -3.08
C ASN A 87 3.45 -17.16 -1.71
N TYR A 88 2.65 -16.16 -1.42
CA TYR A 88 1.87 -16.02 -0.18
C TYR A 88 0.40 -16.32 -0.44
N ASP A 89 -0.23 -17.14 0.42
CA ASP A 89 -1.63 -17.57 0.31
C ASP A 89 -2.58 -16.87 1.32
N GLY A 90 -2.10 -15.86 2.04
CA GLY A 90 -2.81 -15.20 3.15
C GLY A 90 -2.48 -15.77 4.52
N SER A 91 -1.65 -16.81 4.60
CA SER A 91 -1.25 -17.45 5.86
C SER A 91 0.22 -17.91 5.87
N SER A 92 0.71 -18.39 4.75
CA SER A 92 2.04 -18.99 4.62
C SER A 92 2.73 -18.67 3.31
N TRP A 93 4.07 -18.75 3.32
CA TRP A 93 4.91 -18.58 2.16
C TRP A 93 5.37 -19.93 1.61
N THR A 94 5.21 -20.17 0.32
CA THR A 94 5.65 -21.37 -0.39
C THR A 94 6.62 -21.00 -1.50
N ALA A 95 7.64 -21.83 -1.71
CA ALA A 95 8.61 -21.63 -2.79
C ALA A 95 7.93 -21.78 -4.16
N SER A 96 8.37 -20.96 -5.12
CA SER A 96 7.95 -21.00 -6.52
C SER A 96 9.15 -20.97 -7.46
N GLY A 97 8.94 -20.87 -8.78
CA GLY A 97 10.02 -20.82 -9.77
C GLY A 97 10.89 -19.57 -9.61
N ASN A 98 12.19 -19.78 -9.61
CA ASN A 98 13.18 -18.73 -9.40
C ASN A 98 13.28 -17.77 -10.59
N MET A 99 13.65 -16.52 -10.32
CA MET A 99 14.04 -15.54 -11.35
C MET A 99 15.23 -16.07 -12.17
N GLY A 100 15.33 -15.65 -13.41
CA GLY A 100 16.44 -16.01 -14.30
C GLY A 100 17.80 -15.49 -13.82
N SER A 101 17.81 -14.44 -13.01
CA SER A 101 19.04 -13.88 -12.42
C SER A 101 18.84 -13.42 -10.97
N ALA A 102 19.87 -13.63 -10.15
CA ALA A 102 19.87 -13.12 -8.78
C ALA A 102 19.98 -11.58 -8.78
N LYS A 103 19.06 -10.90 -8.09
CA LYS A 103 19.02 -9.43 -7.98
C LYS A 103 18.23 -8.98 -6.74
N TYR A 104 18.62 -7.82 -6.23
CA TYR A 104 17.90 -7.15 -5.14
C TYR A 104 17.39 -5.79 -5.63
N SER A 105 16.63 -5.08 -4.80
CA SER A 105 15.95 -3.83 -5.20
C SER A 105 15.11 -4.00 -6.48
N VAL A 106 14.55 -5.18 -6.66
CA VAL A 106 13.57 -5.45 -7.72
C VAL A 106 12.30 -4.69 -7.38
N ASN A 107 11.68 -4.05 -8.37
CA ASN A 107 10.34 -3.53 -8.19
C ASN A 107 9.35 -4.41 -8.94
N GLY A 108 8.28 -4.78 -8.24
CA GLY A 108 7.27 -5.67 -8.76
C GLY A 108 5.91 -5.00 -8.88
N ALA A 109 5.15 -5.38 -9.90
CA ALA A 109 3.76 -5.01 -10.11
C ALA A 109 2.97 -6.20 -10.68
N GLY A 110 1.64 -6.13 -10.62
CA GLY A 110 0.74 -7.17 -11.11
C GLY A 110 0.18 -8.07 -10.03
N THR A 111 -0.28 -9.25 -10.43
CA THR A 111 -0.91 -10.26 -9.57
C THR A 111 0.00 -11.46 -9.37
N GLN A 112 -0.33 -12.34 -8.42
CA GLN A 112 0.42 -13.57 -8.16
C GLN A 112 0.53 -14.49 -9.39
N THR A 113 -0.41 -14.43 -10.32
CA THR A 113 -0.44 -15.25 -11.53
C THR A 113 -0.06 -14.50 -12.81
N ALA A 114 0.18 -13.20 -12.73
CA ALA A 114 0.61 -12.34 -13.85
C ALA A 114 1.35 -11.13 -13.29
N GLY A 115 2.62 -11.32 -12.98
CA GLY A 115 3.50 -10.32 -12.36
C GLY A 115 4.65 -9.89 -13.25
N ILE A 116 5.26 -8.76 -12.91
CA ILE A 116 6.46 -8.23 -13.54
C ILE A 116 7.48 -7.83 -12.47
N GLY A 117 8.73 -8.18 -12.68
CA GLY A 117 9.88 -7.74 -11.91
C GLY A 117 10.82 -6.92 -12.77
N ALA A 118 11.00 -5.65 -12.42
CA ALA A 118 11.75 -4.70 -13.23
C ALA A 118 13.02 -4.22 -12.57
N ALA A 119 14.13 -4.23 -13.33
CA ALA A 119 15.46 -3.76 -12.98
C ALA A 119 16.05 -4.41 -11.71
N GLY A 120 17.24 -4.00 -11.36
CA GLY A 120 18.06 -4.45 -10.23
C GLY A 120 19.38 -3.69 -10.26
N PRO A 121 20.31 -3.92 -9.35
CA PRO A 121 21.59 -3.23 -9.37
C PRO A 121 22.57 -3.78 -10.42
N GLY A 122 23.59 -2.98 -10.75
CA GLY A 122 24.67 -3.35 -11.65
C GLY A 122 24.19 -3.64 -13.07
N PRO A 123 24.64 -4.72 -13.71
CA PRO A 123 24.28 -5.03 -15.11
C PRO A 123 22.81 -5.41 -15.28
N LYS A 124 22.04 -5.59 -14.20
CA LYS A 124 20.64 -5.97 -14.18
C LYS A 124 19.68 -4.77 -14.18
N ASN A 125 20.19 -3.55 -14.30
CA ASN A 125 19.45 -2.31 -14.14
C ASN A 125 18.50 -1.95 -15.30
N THR A 126 18.51 -2.75 -16.37
CA THR A 126 17.59 -2.67 -17.51
C THR A 126 16.77 -3.94 -17.72
N GLU A 127 16.99 -4.97 -16.91
CA GLU A 127 16.26 -6.25 -17.07
C GLU A 127 14.80 -6.13 -16.63
N THR A 128 13.95 -6.82 -17.36
CA THR A 128 12.57 -7.10 -17.01
C THR A 128 12.36 -8.60 -17.08
N GLU A 129 11.66 -9.13 -16.08
CA GLU A 129 11.19 -10.51 -16.08
C GLU A 129 9.69 -10.56 -15.78
N GLU A 130 8.98 -11.45 -16.45
CA GLU A 130 7.53 -11.65 -16.33
C GLU A 130 7.24 -12.97 -15.63
N TYR A 131 6.35 -12.96 -14.66
CA TYR A 131 5.95 -14.10 -13.85
C TYR A 131 4.56 -14.58 -14.22
N ASP A 132 4.40 -15.88 -14.46
CA ASP A 132 3.12 -16.50 -14.83
C ASP A 132 2.40 -17.21 -13.67
N GLY A 133 2.90 -17.08 -12.44
CA GLY A 133 2.42 -17.78 -11.24
C GLY A 133 3.30 -18.96 -10.83
N SER A 134 4.17 -19.43 -11.74
CA SER A 134 5.04 -20.60 -11.54
C SER A 134 6.48 -20.42 -12.03
N SER A 135 6.69 -19.61 -13.05
CA SER A 135 7.98 -19.40 -13.70
C SER A 135 8.18 -17.96 -14.18
N TRP A 136 9.44 -17.60 -14.41
CA TRP A 136 9.82 -16.28 -14.93
C TRP A 136 10.34 -16.40 -16.36
N THR A 137 9.95 -15.44 -17.19
CA THR A 137 10.43 -15.29 -18.57
C THR A 137 11.00 -13.89 -18.77
N THR A 138 11.98 -13.75 -19.66
CA THR A 138 12.58 -12.45 -19.98
C THR A 138 11.59 -11.58 -20.73
N GLY A 139 11.33 -10.35 -20.24
CA GLY A 139 10.54 -9.32 -20.91
C GLY A 139 11.39 -8.29 -21.66
N GLY A 140 10.74 -7.22 -22.13
CA GLY A 140 11.40 -6.14 -22.85
C GLY A 140 12.39 -5.35 -21.99
N THR A 141 13.48 -4.89 -22.60
CA THR A 141 14.53 -4.14 -21.92
C THR A 141 14.08 -2.69 -21.61
N ILE A 142 14.32 -2.23 -20.36
CA ILE A 142 14.10 -0.85 -19.91
C ILE A 142 15.07 0.07 -20.67
N ASN A 143 14.58 1.21 -21.17
CA ASN A 143 15.40 2.14 -21.98
C ASN A 143 16.41 2.93 -21.13
N VAL A 144 16.04 3.31 -19.91
CA VAL A 144 16.89 4.08 -19.00
C VAL A 144 17.35 3.20 -17.84
N ALA A 145 18.64 2.86 -17.85
CA ALA A 145 19.25 2.09 -16.78
C ALA A 145 19.11 2.80 -15.41
N ARG A 146 18.60 2.10 -14.41
CA ARG A 146 18.42 2.66 -13.07
C ARG A 146 18.61 1.60 -12.00
N ASN A 147 19.39 1.97 -10.99
CA ASN A 147 19.64 1.15 -9.81
C ASN A 147 18.72 1.54 -8.67
N GLN A 148 18.69 0.75 -7.60
CA GLN A 148 17.95 0.96 -6.36
C GLN A 148 16.42 1.09 -6.54
N LYS A 149 15.71 1.14 -5.42
CA LYS A 149 14.25 1.21 -5.39
C LYS A 149 13.71 2.44 -6.11
N ARG A 150 12.80 2.22 -6.98
CA ARG A 150 12.06 3.17 -7.82
C ARG A 150 10.57 2.94 -7.63
N GLY A 151 9.75 3.82 -8.18
CA GLY A 151 8.31 3.60 -8.22
C GLY A 151 7.94 2.66 -9.37
N ILE A 152 7.00 1.76 -9.10
CA ILE A 152 6.36 0.90 -10.09
C ILE A 152 4.87 0.77 -9.75
N ALA A 153 4.03 0.71 -10.78
CA ALA A 153 2.59 0.49 -10.61
C ALA A 153 1.99 -0.14 -11.87
N GLY A 154 0.85 -0.80 -11.72
CA GLY A 154 0.08 -1.39 -12.82
C GLY A 154 0.04 -2.91 -12.81
N THR A 155 -0.13 -3.49 -14.01
CA THR A 155 -0.22 -4.92 -14.25
C THR A 155 0.98 -5.42 -15.06
N GLN A 156 1.14 -6.73 -15.25
CA GLN A 156 2.21 -7.30 -16.07
C GLN A 156 2.29 -6.68 -17.47
N THR A 157 1.14 -6.47 -18.13
CA THR A 157 1.08 -5.96 -19.50
C THR A 157 0.79 -4.46 -19.61
N ALA A 158 0.60 -3.77 -18.50
CA ALA A 158 0.35 -2.34 -18.43
C ALA A 158 0.99 -1.75 -17.16
N THR A 159 2.32 -1.61 -17.19
CA THR A 159 3.15 -1.14 -16.06
C THR A 159 3.72 0.24 -16.34
N ILE A 160 3.85 1.05 -15.30
CA ILE A 160 4.61 2.31 -15.30
C ILE A 160 5.76 2.19 -14.30
N LEU A 161 6.96 2.62 -14.69
CA LEU A 161 8.20 2.61 -13.91
C LEU A 161 8.79 4.02 -13.87
N TYR A 162 9.10 4.54 -12.69
CA TYR A 162 9.54 5.92 -12.52
C TYR A 162 10.56 6.09 -11.39
N GLY A 163 11.38 7.13 -11.48
CA GLY A 163 12.41 7.42 -10.49
C GLY A 163 13.57 6.44 -10.52
N GLY A 164 14.27 6.32 -9.40
CA GLY A 164 15.42 5.42 -9.19
C GLY A 164 16.76 6.15 -9.13
N SER A 165 17.83 5.41 -8.85
CA SER A 165 19.17 5.97 -8.71
C SER A 165 19.88 6.07 -10.08
N PRO A 166 20.70 7.13 -10.29
CA PRO A 166 20.85 8.31 -9.43
C PRO A 166 19.65 9.25 -9.56
N SER A 167 18.94 9.57 -8.49
CA SER A 167 17.78 10.48 -8.39
C SER A 167 17.08 10.82 -9.72
N SER A 168 16.72 9.79 -10.47
CA SER A 168 16.19 9.91 -11.83
C SER A 168 14.76 10.45 -11.81
N ALA A 169 14.44 11.31 -12.76
CA ALA A 169 13.07 11.73 -13.05
C ALA A 169 12.42 10.86 -14.14
N SER A 170 13.19 9.99 -14.83
CA SER A 170 12.69 9.22 -15.95
C SER A 170 11.46 8.39 -15.61
N THR A 171 10.47 8.40 -16.51
CA THR A 171 9.27 7.58 -16.44
C THR A 171 9.14 6.78 -17.73
N GLU A 172 8.82 5.51 -17.62
CA GLU A 172 8.60 4.61 -18.75
C GLU A 172 7.35 3.78 -18.54
N THR A 173 6.61 3.50 -19.60
CA THR A 173 5.45 2.60 -19.60
C THR A 173 5.75 1.33 -20.37
N TYR A 174 5.22 0.21 -19.91
CA TYR A 174 5.35 -1.12 -20.49
C TYR A 174 4.00 -1.59 -21.05
N ASN A 175 4.01 -2.18 -22.24
CA ASN A 175 2.81 -2.65 -22.93
C ASN A 175 2.69 -4.19 -22.99
N GLY A 176 3.48 -4.91 -22.19
CA GLY A 176 3.58 -6.38 -22.25
C GLY A 176 4.69 -6.88 -23.19
N THR A 177 5.40 -5.99 -23.90
CA THR A 177 6.45 -6.39 -24.84
C THR A 177 7.64 -5.43 -24.78
N SER A 178 7.40 -4.14 -24.70
CA SER A 178 8.42 -3.10 -24.78
C SER A 178 8.15 -1.91 -23.84
N TRP A 179 9.22 -1.23 -23.45
CA TRP A 179 9.18 -0.01 -22.65
C TRP A 179 9.21 1.22 -23.55
N THR A 180 8.43 2.22 -23.21
CA THR A 180 8.38 3.52 -23.91
C THR A 180 8.58 4.63 -22.90
N SER A 181 9.51 5.55 -23.17
CA SER A 181 9.73 6.75 -22.34
C SER A 181 8.55 7.73 -22.49
N VAL A 182 8.09 8.25 -21.35
CA VAL A 182 6.98 9.21 -21.25
C VAL A 182 7.39 10.42 -20.41
N SER A 183 6.47 11.36 -20.14
CA SER A 183 6.77 12.58 -19.36
C SER A 183 7.41 12.25 -18.01
N PRO A 184 8.54 12.89 -17.67
CA PRO A 184 9.28 12.60 -16.44
C PRO A 184 8.58 13.14 -15.20
N LEU A 185 8.97 12.64 -14.01
CA LEU A 185 8.66 13.24 -12.71
C LEU A 185 9.11 14.71 -12.68
N ASN A 186 8.39 15.57 -11.97
CA ASN A 186 8.83 16.95 -11.70
C ASN A 186 10.08 16.97 -10.81
N THR A 187 10.19 16.00 -9.87
CA THR A 187 11.36 15.86 -9.00
C THR A 187 11.88 14.43 -9.06
N GLY A 188 13.08 14.27 -9.69
CA GLY A 188 13.74 12.97 -9.73
C GLY A 188 14.14 12.51 -8.32
N ARG A 189 13.76 11.28 -7.96
CA ARG A 189 13.98 10.72 -6.62
C ARG A 189 14.14 9.20 -6.64
N THR A 190 14.63 8.66 -5.55
CA THR A 190 14.76 7.22 -5.32
C THR A 190 14.13 6.83 -3.97
N GLN A 191 13.84 5.55 -3.78
CA GLN A 191 13.43 4.96 -2.50
C GLN A 191 12.10 5.50 -1.92
N GLY A 192 11.21 6.02 -2.77
CA GLY A 192 9.88 6.45 -2.38
C GLY A 192 8.86 5.32 -2.35
N ALA A 193 7.69 5.63 -1.82
CA ALA A 193 6.50 4.78 -1.84
C ALA A 193 5.75 4.95 -3.15
N SER A 194 5.34 3.85 -3.77
CA SER A 194 4.61 3.82 -5.03
C SER A 194 3.27 3.12 -4.91
N GLY A 195 2.31 3.48 -5.76
CA GLY A 195 1.01 2.85 -5.88
C GLY A 195 0.32 3.27 -7.17
N GLY A 196 -0.82 2.63 -7.48
CA GLY A 196 -1.64 3.00 -8.62
C GLY A 196 -1.62 2.03 -9.79
N THR A 197 -1.99 2.55 -10.96
CA THR A 197 -2.03 1.85 -12.24
C THR A 197 -1.12 2.55 -13.25
N GLN A 198 -0.99 1.99 -14.46
CA GLN A 198 -0.21 2.63 -15.53
C GLN A 198 -0.74 4.04 -15.91
N THR A 199 -2.04 4.29 -15.75
CA THR A 199 -2.68 5.55 -16.12
C THR A 199 -3.02 6.44 -14.94
N ALA A 200 -2.86 5.96 -13.70
CA ALA A 200 -3.12 6.70 -12.47
C ALA A 200 -2.18 6.21 -11.36
N ALA A 201 -0.95 6.74 -11.34
CA ALA A 201 0.09 6.34 -10.39
C ALA A 201 0.40 7.43 -9.38
N LEU A 202 0.97 7.02 -8.24
CA LEU A 202 1.39 7.86 -7.14
C LEU A 202 2.86 7.59 -6.80
N TYR A 203 3.64 8.65 -6.57
CA TYR A 203 4.99 8.52 -6.01
C TYR A 203 5.23 9.54 -4.91
N SER A 204 5.53 9.06 -3.71
CA SER A 204 5.64 9.88 -2.51
C SER A 204 6.90 9.59 -1.72
N PHE A 205 7.38 10.58 -0.96
CA PHE A 205 8.58 10.43 -0.12
C PHE A 205 9.86 10.15 -0.94
N GLY A 206 10.81 9.40 -0.34
CA GLY A 206 12.10 9.09 -0.96
C GLY A 206 13.14 10.19 -0.75
N ASN A 207 14.20 10.17 -1.53
CA ASN A 207 15.26 11.16 -1.38
C ASN A 207 15.85 11.64 -2.72
N THR A 208 16.42 12.84 -2.67
CA THR A 208 17.23 13.49 -3.71
C THR A 208 18.65 13.83 -3.20
N GLY A 209 19.03 13.26 -2.06
CA GLY A 209 20.02 13.67 -1.08
C GLY A 209 19.30 14.01 0.21
N PRO A 210 18.55 15.09 0.35
CA PRO A 210 17.55 15.28 1.40
C PRO A 210 16.36 14.31 1.24
N TYR A 211 15.80 13.86 2.38
CA TYR A 211 14.58 13.06 2.44
C TYR A 211 13.35 13.92 2.19
N LEU A 212 12.41 13.39 1.44
CA LEU A 212 11.26 14.12 0.96
C LEU A 212 9.97 13.76 1.70
N THR A 213 9.03 14.70 1.68
CA THR A 213 7.61 14.47 1.99
C THR A 213 6.73 14.61 0.75
N THR A 214 7.28 15.13 -0.35
CA THR A 214 6.53 15.48 -1.54
C THR A 214 5.89 14.28 -2.20
N THR A 215 4.69 14.51 -2.75
CA THR A 215 3.90 13.54 -3.51
C THR A 215 3.70 14.06 -4.91
N GLU A 216 3.78 13.17 -5.90
CA GLU A 216 3.40 13.43 -7.29
C GLU A 216 2.40 12.39 -7.77
N GLU A 217 1.43 12.83 -8.57
CA GLU A 217 0.39 12.02 -9.18
C GLU A 217 0.51 12.03 -10.70
N TRP A 218 0.35 10.86 -11.30
CA TRP A 218 0.35 10.62 -12.75
C TRP A 218 -1.06 10.49 -13.28
N ASP A 219 -1.41 11.25 -14.32
CA ASP A 219 -2.75 11.26 -14.95
C ASP A 219 -2.84 10.45 -16.27
N GLY A 220 -1.81 9.69 -16.60
CA GLY A 220 -1.66 8.96 -17.86
C GLY A 220 -0.82 9.73 -18.91
N SER A 221 -0.49 11.01 -18.67
CA SER A 221 0.25 11.87 -19.58
C SER A 221 1.34 12.72 -18.92
N SER A 222 1.11 13.16 -17.68
CA SER A 222 2.00 14.06 -16.95
C SER A 222 1.96 13.81 -15.43
N TRP A 223 3.02 14.23 -14.73
CA TRP A 223 3.10 14.24 -13.28
C TRP A 223 2.71 15.61 -12.73
N THR A 224 1.88 15.64 -11.73
CA THR A 224 1.47 16.84 -11.00
C THR A 224 1.78 16.71 -9.52
N SER A 225 2.16 17.83 -8.86
CA SER A 225 2.39 17.85 -7.42
C SER A 225 1.07 17.73 -6.67
N ALA A 226 1.05 16.85 -5.66
CA ALA A 226 -0.08 16.65 -4.75
C ALA A 226 0.32 16.98 -3.31
N THR A 227 -0.61 16.82 -2.37
CA THR A 227 -0.38 17.11 -0.95
C THR A 227 0.77 16.25 -0.40
N SER A 228 1.74 16.89 0.24
CA SER A 228 2.89 16.23 0.87
C SER A 228 2.49 15.38 2.07
N GLY A 229 3.25 14.30 2.30
CA GLY A 229 3.15 13.50 3.53
C GLY A 229 3.66 14.27 4.77
N ASN A 230 3.44 13.69 5.94
CA ASN A 230 3.71 14.37 7.22
C ASN A 230 5.16 14.19 7.68
N ILE A 231 5.79 13.06 7.37
CA ILE A 231 7.11 12.69 7.93
C ILE A 231 8.08 12.43 6.78
N PRO A 232 9.19 13.20 6.65
CA PRO A 232 10.19 12.94 5.63
C PRO A 232 10.87 11.58 5.89
N LYS A 233 10.93 10.73 4.85
CA LYS A 233 11.44 9.37 4.95
C LYS A 233 11.85 8.82 3.59
N ASP A 234 12.78 7.88 3.58
CA ASP A 234 13.15 7.11 2.41
C ASP A 234 13.08 5.60 2.67
N SER A 235 13.38 4.79 1.65
CA SER A 235 13.30 3.32 1.75
C SER A 235 11.93 2.83 2.21
N VAL A 236 10.90 3.54 1.78
CA VAL A 236 9.49 3.38 2.17
C VAL A 236 8.84 2.32 1.29
N SER A 237 8.00 1.51 1.88
CA SER A 237 7.13 0.60 1.14
C SER A 237 5.78 1.25 0.88
N GLY A 238 5.31 1.16 -0.36
CA GLY A 238 4.01 1.71 -0.79
C GLY A 238 3.09 0.62 -1.32
N ALA A 239 1.78 0.78 -1.11
CA ALA A 239 0.75 -0.09 -1.66
C ALA A 239 -0.54 0.71 -1.90
N GLY A 240 -1.43 0.19 -2.72
CA GLY A 240 -2.73 0.79 -3.02
C GLY A 240 -2.83 1.43 -4.40
N ILE A 241 -3.88 2.22 -4.59
CA ILE A 241 -4.17 2.99 -5.80
C ILE A 241 -3.93 4.48 -5.57
N GLN A 242 -3.89 5.28 -6.63
CA GLN A 242 -3.62 6.73 -6.55
C GLN A 242 -4.51 7.48 -5.55
N THR A 243 -5.78 7.11 -5.45
CA THR A 243 -6.75 7.77 -4.56
C THR A 243 -6.90 7.11 -3.20
N LEU A 244 -6.20 6.00 -2.95
CA LEU A 244 -6.20 5.30 -1.66
C LEU A 244 -4.92 4.47 -1.55
N ALA A 245 -3.89 5.01 -0.92
CA ALA A 245 -2.58 4.39 -0.80
C ALA A 245 -2.05 4.43 0.64
N ILE A 246 -1.12 3.53 0.94
CA ILE A 246 -0.34 3.57 2.18
C ILE A 246 1.14 3.73 1.88
N ALA A 247 1.84 4.35 2.82
CA ALA A 247 3.30 4.46 2.85
C ALA A 247 3.79 4.11 4.25
N THR A 248 4.56 3.03 4.39
CA THR A 248 4.93 2.49 5.70
C THR A 248 6.42 2.21 5.83
N GLY A 249 6.93 2.32 7.05
CA GLY A 249 8.32 2.06 7.38
C GLY A 249 9.29 3.10 6.78
N GLY A 250 10.48 2.64 6.45
CA GLY A 250 11.56 3.48 5.93
C GLY A 250 12.53 3.95 7.00
N PHE A 251 13.34 4.94 6.66
CA PHE A 251 14.32 5.54 7.56
C PHE A 251 14.07 7.03 7.74
N SER A 252 14.35 7.53 8.96
CA SER A 252 14.29 8.96 9.29
C SER A 252 15.56 9.69 8.84
N PRO A 253 15.49 10.98 8.43
CA PRO A 253 16.66 11.78 8.11
C PRO A 253 17.59 12.06 9.30
N VAL A 254 17.07 11.99 10.53
CA VAL A 254 17.84 12.26 11.76
C VAL A 254 18.37 10.95 12.33
N GLY A 255 19.68 10.70 12.17
CA GLY A 255 20.35 9.50 12.67
C GLY A 255 20.03 8.22 11.92
N GLN A 256 19.19 8.28 10.91
CA GLN A 256 18.72 7.16 10.09
C GLN A 256 18.13 5.96 10.87
N PRO A 257 17.36 6.17 11.96
CA PRO A 257 16.66 5.07 12.59
C PRO A 257 15.55 4.55 11.66
N ALA A 258 15.34 3.24 11.67
CA ALA A 258 14.21 2.63 11.01
C ALA A 258 12.89 3.08 11.66
N MET A 259 11.84 3.19 10.86
CA MET A 259 10.54 3.69 11.28
C MET A 259 9.47 2.60 11.18
N ALA A 260 8.48 2.67 12.08
CA ALA A 260 7.26 1.86 12.01
C ALA A 260 6.06 2.69 11.50
N ALA A 261 6.24 4.00 11.31
CA ALA A 261 5.17 4.91 10.95
C ALA A 261 4.51 4.54 9.62
N THR A 262 3.18 4.53 9.63
CA THR A 262 2.34 4.36 8.43
C THR A 262 1.54 5.63 8.21
N GLU A 263 1.50 6.07 6.97
CA GLU A 263 0.63 7.14 6.50
C GLU A 263 -0.28 6.61 5.41
N GLU A 264 -1.56 6.99 5.46
CA GLU A 264 -2.59 6.65 4.48
C GLU A 264 -2.96 7.88 3.66
N TYR A 265 -3.02 7.74 2.34
CA TYR A 265 -3.44 8.76 1.39
C TYR A 265 -4.87 8.51 0.95
N ASN A 266 -5.72 9.54 0.96
CA ASN A 266 -7.13 9.44 0.59
C ASN A 266 -7.47 10.11 -0.75
N GLY A 267 -6.47 10.38 -1.59
CA GLY A 267 -6.62 11.13 -2.84
C GLY A 267 -6.51 12.65 -2.70
N THR A 268 -6.47 13.18 -1.47
CA THR A 268 -6.34 14.62 -1.21
C THR A 268 -5.30 14.95 -0.16
N GLY A 269 -4.98 14.04 0.76
CA GLY A 269 -4.01 14.26 1.81
C GLY A 269 -3.60 13.00 2.55
N TRP A 270 -2.54 13.12 3.34
CA TRP A 270 -1.96 12.06 4.13
C TRP A 270 -2.39 12.15 5.60
N THR A 271 -2.73 11.01 6.18
CA THR A 271 -3.08 10.87 7.60
C THR A 271 -2.23 9.77 8.22
N THR A 272 -1.63 10.04 9.39
CA THR A 272 -0.92 9.01 10.16
C THR A 272 -1.93 8.02 10.74
N VAL A 273 -1.69 6.73 10.50
CA VAL A 273 -2.52 5.63 10.98
C VAL A 273 -1.70 4.66 11.83
N ALA A 274 -2.26 3.49 12.17
CA ALA A 274 -1.56 2.50 12.98
C ALA A 274 -0.18 2.14 12.41
N ALA A 275 0.83 2.13 13.27
CA ALA A 275 2.20 1.76 12.92
C ALA A 275 2.35 0.23 12.79
N THR A 276 3.32 -0.22 11.98
CA THR A 276 3.78 -1.62 11.97
C THR A 276 4.35 -2.01 13.33
N ALA A 277 4.32 -3.30 13.67
CA ALA A 277 4.94 -3.80 14.90
C ALA A 277 6.48 -3.67 14.85
N ASN A 278 7.06 -3.76 13.66
CA ASN A 278 8.50 -3.67 13.43
C ASN A 278 8.88 -2.38 12.70
N ALA A 279 9.80 -1.62 13.28
CA ALA A 279 10.40 -0.47 12.60
C ALA A 279 11.44 -0.96 11.58
N LEU A 280 11.09 -0.97 10.30
CA LEU A 280 11.91 -1.52 9.22
C LEU A 280 11.82 -0.66 7.96
N GLY A 281 12.94 -0.53 7.25
CA GLY A 281 13.02 -0.02 5.88
C GLY A 281 13.30 -1.14 4.88
N ASN A 282 13.31 -0.81 3.59
CA ASN A 282 13.67 -1.75 2.52
C ASN A 282 12.83 -3.06 2.48
N ARG A 283 11.56 -2.96 2.86
CA ARG A 283 10.61 -4.09 2.82
C ARG A 283 10.07 -4.31 1.42
N GLY A 284 9.67 -5.55 1.13
CA GLY A 284 8.88 -5.87 -0.06
C GLY A 284 7.40 -5.49 0.18
N PRO A 285 6.78 -4.68 -0.68
CA PRO A 285 5.35 -4.42 -0.62
C PRO A 285 4.55 -5.42 -1.45
N ALA A 286 3.34 -5.75 -1.02
CA ALA A 286 2.31 -6.31 -1.88
C ALA A 286 1.01 -5.51 -1.73
N GLY A 287 0.26 -5.39 -2.81
CA GLY A 287 -0.91 -4.51 -2.89
C GLY A 287 -0.69 -3.31 -3.81
N VAL A 288 0.41 -3.29 -4.58
CA VAL A 288 0.69 -2.23 -5.54
C VAL A 288 -0.17 -2.43 -6.80
N GLY A 289 -1.05 -1.47 -7.06
CA GLY A 289 -1.78 -1.37 -8.34
C GLY A 289 -3.07 -2.16 -8.46
N SER A 290 -3.40 -3.06 -7.55
CA SER A 290 -4.61 -3.89 -7.67
C SER A 290 -5.43 -4.03 -6.40
N SER A 291 -4.90 -3.73 -5.22
CA SER A 291 -5.67 -3.75 -3.99
C SER A 291 -5.90 -2.34 -3.45
N ILE A 292 -7.07 -2.16 -2.90
CA ILE A 292 -7.44 -0.98 -2.14
C ILE A 292 -6.49 -0.91 -0.93
N ALA A 293 -6.03 0.26 -0.51
CA ALA A 293 -5.20 0.44 0.69
C ALA A 293 -5.84 -0.11 1.99
N SER A 294 -7.09 -0.56 1.92
CA SER A 294 -7.75 -1.30 3.00
C SER A 294 -7.19 -2.70 3.25
N SER A 295 -6.32 -3.22 2.36
CA SER A 295 -5.70 -4.55 2.51
C SER A 295 -4.36 -4.57 1.77
N ALA A 296 -3.28 -4.40 2.50
CA ALA A 296 -1.93 -4.42 1.97
C ALA A 296 -1.02 -5.29 2.86
N MET A 297 0.17 -5.61 2.35
CA MET A 297 1.14 -6.42 3.07
C MET A 297 2.54 -5.87 2.85
N VAL A 298 3.38 -5.97 3.86
CA VAL A 298 4.83 -5.71 3.76
C VAL A 298 5.61 -6.85 4.43
N PHE A 299 6.77 -7.17 3.87
CA PHE A 299 7.56 -8.30 4.35
C PHE A 299 9.06 -8.08 4.22
N GLY A 300 9.86 -8.81 5.01
CA GLY A 300 11.30 -8.64 5.06
C GLY A 300 11.71 -7.29 5.65
N GLY A 301 12.90 -6.82 5.30
CA GLY A 301 13.39 -5.48 5.63
C GLY A 301 14.64 -5.44 6.51
N SER A 302 15.15 -4.22 6.71
CA SER A 302 16.35 -3.91 7.50
C SER A 302 16.03 -2.97 8.67
N PRO A 303 16.83 -2.82 9.73
CA PRO A 303 18.26 -3.16 9.85
C PRO A 303 18.55 -4.63 10.16
N THR A 304 19.86 -4.93 10.23
CA THR A 304 20.37 -6.27 10.55
C THR A 304 20.10 -6.68 12.02
N PRO A 305 19.77 -7.95 12.32
CA PRO A 305 19.57 -9.03 11.34
C PRO A 305 18.35 -8.73 10.47
N TYR A 306 18.44 -9.03 9.14
CA TYR A 306 17.32 -8.76 8.24
C TYR A 306 16.09 -9.56 8.62
N SER A 307 14.96 -8.90 8.55
CA SER A 307 13.68 -9.44 8.99
C SER A 307 13.16 -10.52 8.02
N ASN A 308 12.49 -11.51 8.57
CA ASN A 308 11.65 -12.46 7.84
C ASN A 308 10.16 -12.26 8.19
N ALA A 309 9.82 -11.20 8.91
CA ALA A 309 8.46 -10.89 9.30
C ALA A 309 7.62 -10.47 8.09
N THR A 310 6.36 -10.88 8.12
CA THR A 310 5.29 -10.36 7.26
C THR A 310 4.30 -9.64 8.15
N GLU A 311 3.82 -8.48 7.71
CA GLU A 311 2.79 -7.71 8.38
C GLU A 311 1.71 -7.32 7.37
N GLU A 312 0.46 -7.54 7.76
CA GLU A 312 -0.73 -7.32 6.95
C GLU A 312 -1.50 -6.12 7.48
N PHE A 313 -1.87 -5.20 6.58
CA PHE A 313 -2.64 -4.01 6.89
C PHE A 313 -4.11 -4.23 6.60
N THR A 314 -4.96 -3.89 7.56
CA THR A 314 -6.40 -3.75 7.38
C THR A 314 -6.76 -2.29 7.59
N GLY A 315 -7.27 -1.63 6.57
CA GLY A 315 -7.71 -0.24 6.61
C GLY A 315 -8.89 -0.04 7.55
N GLY A 316 -9.00 1.16 8.08
CA GLY A 316 -10.13 1.53 8.93
C GLY A 316 -11.45 1.54 8.16
N THR A 317 -12.53 1.15 8.83
CA THR A 317 -13.89 1.23 8.28
C THR A 317 -14.79 2.05 9.18
N SER A 318 -15.70 2.83 8.56
CA SER A 318 -16.77 3.52 9.27
C SER A 318 -18.10 3.01 8.75
N VAL A 319 -18.87 2.37 9.61
CA VAL A 319 -20.23 1.92 9.29
C VAL A 319 -21.22 2.81 10.03
N THR A 320 -22.00 3.56 9.26
CA THR A 320 -23.11 4.36 9.80
C THR A 320 -24.40 3.54 9.67
N THR A 321 -24.97 3.17 10.80
CA THR A 321 -26.33 2.61 10.82
C THR A 321 -27.30 3.77 10.89
N ALA A 322 -28.19 3.89 9.90
CA ALA A 322 -29.19 4.97 9.86
C ALA A 322 -30.15 4.87 11.04
N SER A 323 -30.47 6.02 11.64
CA SER A 323 -31.53 6.13 12.64
C SER A 323 -32.87 6.33 11.97
N THR A 324 -33.87 5.66 12.45
CA THR A 324 -35.28 5.85 12.03
C THR A 324 -36.14 6.24 13.22
N LEU A 325 -36.98 7.24 13.03
CA LEU A 325 -38.12 7.51 13.92
C LEU A 325 -39.35 6.98 13.23
N THR A 326 -40.00 6.00 13.84
CA THR A 326 -41.25 5.46 13.35
C THR A 326 -42.38 5.93 14.27
N THR A 327 -43.45 6.46 13.69
CA THR A 327 -44.69 6.82 14.38
C THR A 327 -45.78 5.85 13.96
N SER A 328 -46.48 5.28 14.90
CA SER A 328 -47.65 4.44 14.70
C SER A 328 -48.87 4.97 15.44
#